data_c0b27799dfa8fc1516d67fafce00e831
#
_entry.id   c0b27799dfa8fc1516d67fafce00e831
#
_cell.length_a   1.000
_cell.length_b   1.000
_cell.length_c   1.000
_cell.angle_alpha   90.00
_cell.angle_beta   90.00
_cell.angle_gamma   90.00
#
_symmetry.space_group_name_H-M   'P 1'
#
loop_
_entity.id
_entity.type
_entity.pdbx_description
1 polymer ?
#
loop_
_entity_poly.entity_id
_entity_poly.type
_entity_poly.pdbx_seq_one_letter_code
_entity_poly.pdbx_strand_id
1 'polypeptide(L)'
;ALWGDLDGENITPTSEVAAMVSARLSGARVLAYSSSSATEQRQKARILIPLADHVDGVTYQRMARAFNDLLAELGLEPDRKTESANQVLYLPNRGEFYATSDDGAHSLDPAFFAGEVAAFEAEEAAEEAAIKAARVISAEALQARMAKGEKSPITAFDACYDVETMWRHYG
;
A
#
# COMPACT_ATOMS: atom_id res chain seq x y z
N ALA A 1 -6.54 13.97 0.06
CA ALA A 1 -6.55 13.53 -1.35
C ALA A 1 -6.10 12.07 -1.44
N LEU A 2 -6.67 11.33 -2.37
CA LEU A 2 -6.14 10.04 -2.81
C LEU A 2 -5.11 10.31 -3.92
N TRP A 3 -4.06 9.52 -4.00
CA TRP A 3 -3.02 9.74 -5.00
C TRP A 3 -2.34 8.44 -5.45
N GLY A 4 -1.76 8.45 -6.65
CA GLY A 4 -0.99 7.37 -7.21
C GLY A 4 0.25 7.89 -7.94
N ASP A 5 1.29 7.08 -8.01
CA ASP A 5 2.52 7.34 -8.79
C ASP A 5 2.63 6.28 -9.90
N LEU A 6 2.76 6.72 -11.13
CA LEU A 6 2.90 5.86 -12.31
C LEU A 6 4.36 5.87 -12.77
N ASP A 7 5.05 4.79 -12.47
CA ASP A 7 6.47 4.61 -12.81
C ASP A 7 6.72 3.64 -13.98
N GLY A 8 5.64 3.15 -14.60
CA GLY A 8 5.69 2.21 -15.70
C GLY A 8 6.51 2.67 -16.91
N GLU A 9 6.82 1.72 -17.78
CA GLU A 9 7.53 2.00 -19.05
C GLU A 9 6.58 2.47 -20.16
N ASN A 10 5.27 2.31 -19.94
CA ASN A 10 4.26 2.70 -20.91
C ASN A 10 4.09 4.22 -20.94
N ILE A 11 4.12 4.76 -22.17
CA ILE A 11 3.97 6.19 -22.42
C ILE A 11 2.47 6.49 -22.55
N THR A 12 1.82 6.83 -21.44
CA THR A 12 0.46 7.37 -21.49
C THR A 12 0.53 8.85 -21.15
N PRO A 13 0.09 9.75 -22.03
CA PRO A 13 0.08 11.18 -21.76
C PRO A 13 -0.73 11.53 -20.53
N THR A 14 -0.29 12.51 -19.74
CA THR A 14 -0.99 12.93 -18.52
C THR A 14 -2.46 13.30 -18.77
N SER A 15 -2.79 13.83 -19.95
CA SER A 15 -4.17 14.15 -20.33
C SER A 15 -5.03 12.90 -20.52
N GLU A 16 -4.45 11.87 -21.12
CA GLU A 16 -5.15 10.60 -21.30
C GLU A 16 -5.32 9.86 -19.98
N VAL A 17 -4.29 9.85 -19.13
CA VAL A 17 -4.37 9.30 -17.77
C VAL A 17 -5.47 9.99 -16.98
N ALA A 18 -5.51 11.35 -16.96
CA ALA A 18 -6.53 12.08 -16.24
C ALA A 18 -7.95 11.74 -16.73
N ALA A 19 -8.15 11.71 -18.04
CA ALA A 19 -9.46 11.41 -18.64
C ALA A 19 -9.91 9.96 -18.35
N MET A 20 -9.03 8.98 -18.49
CA MET A 20 -9.33 7.58 -18.21
C MET A 20 -9.71 7.36 -16.75
N VAL A 21 -8.92 7.91 -15.84
CA VAL A 21 -9.15 7.76 -14.39
C VAL A 21 -10.42 8.51 -13.97
N SER A 22 -10.64 9.74 -14.45
CA SER A 22 -11.88 10.51 -14.19
C SER A 22 -13.11 9.74 -14.66
N ALA A 23 -13.10 9.22 -15.88
CA ALA A 23 -14.22 8.44 -16.41
C ALA A 23 -14.51 7.20 -15.56
N ARG A 24 -13.47 6.49 -15.08
CA ARG A 24 -13.63 5.29 -14.23
C ARG A 24 -14.13 5.63 -12.83
N LEU A 25 -13.83 6.86 -12.34
CA LEU A 25 -14.28 7.39 -11.05
C LEU A 25 -15.56 8.25 -11.18
N SER A 26 -16.42 7.93 -12.15
CA SER A 26 -17.71 8.60 -12.37
C SER A 26 -17.62 10.12 -12.57
N GLY A 27 -16.54 10.60 -13.19
CA GLY A 27 -16.32 12.01 -13.47
C GLY A 27 -15.72 12.80 -12.29
N ALA A 28 -15.15 12.13 -11.31
CA ALA A 28 -14.41 12.79 -10.25
C ALA A 28 -13.20 13.54 -10.80
N ARG A 29 -12.86 14.65 -10.17
CA ARG A 29 -11.72 15.48 -10.57
C ARG A 29 -10.41 14.74 -10.37
N VAL A 30 -9.59 14.74 -11.40
CA VAL A 30 -8.28 14.10 -11.45
C VAL A 30 -7.24 15.11 -11.93
N LEU A 31 -6.28 15.39 -11.07
CA LEU A 31 -5.10 16.18 -11.40
C LEU A 31 -3.96 15.22 -11.73
N ALA A 32 -3.48 15.21 -12.96
CA ALA A 32 -2.30 14.47 -13.36
C ALA A 32 -1.15 15.42 -13.70
N TYR A 33 0.07 15.08 -13.26
CA TYR A 33 1.27 15.84 -13.59
C TYR A 33 2.47 14.92 -13.75
N SER A 34 3.38 15.28 -14.65
CA SER A 34 4.61 14.53 -14.83
C SER A 34 5.56 14.68 -13.65
N SER A 35 6.25 13.59 -13.28
CA SER A 35 7.29 13.62 -12.25
C SER A 35 8.53 14.38 -12.75
N SER A 36 9.42 14.78 -11.83
CA SER A 36 10.66 15.49 -12.19
C SER A 36 11.62 14.68 -13.06
N SER A 37 11.50 13.35 -13.06
CA SER A 37 12.28 12.43 -13.89
C SER A 37 11.59 12.03 -15.19
N ALA A 38 10.44 12.62 -15.50
CA ALA A 38 9.73 12.38 -16.76
C ALA A 38 10.49 12.97 -17.94
N THR A 39 10.43 12.28 -19.07
CA THR A 39 10.92 12.75 -20.36
C THR A 39 9.79 12.70 -21.38
N GLU A 40 9.99 13.28 -22.55
CA GLU A 40 9.00 13.19 -23.64
C GLU A 40 8.73 11.73 -24.05
N GLN A 41 9.72 10.85 -23.95
CA GLN A 41 9.64 9.44 -24.30
C GLN A 41 9.15 8.56 -23.12
N ARG A 42 9.24 9.05 -21.88
CA ARG A 42 8.82 8.34 -20.68
C ARG A 42 8.08 9.30 -19.74
N GLN A 43 6.78 9.36 -19.91
CA GLN A 43 5.93 10.32 -19.22
C GLN A 43 5.42 9.75 -17.89
N LYS A 44 6.33 9.61 -16.93
CA LYS A 44 5.96 9.26 -15.56
C LYS A 44 5.01 10.28 -14.97
N ALA A 45 3.90 9.83 -14.42
CA ALA A 45 2.84 10.71 -13.92
C ALA A 45 2.49 10.44 -12.47
N ARG A 46 2.15 11.51 -11.76
CA ARG A 46 1.44 11.45 -10.49
C ARG A 46 0.01 11.91 -10.66
N ILE A 47 -0.87 11.24 -9.94
CA ILE A 47 -2.31 11.45 -10.00
C ILE A 47 -2.76 11.89 -8.61
N LEU A 48 -3.54 12.97 -8.54
CA LEU A 48 -4.21 13.42 -7.32
C LEU A 48 -5.71 13.49 -7.54
N ILE A 49 -6.45 12.97 -6.57
CA ILE A 49 -7.91 12.96 -6.57
C ILE A 49 -8.38 13.61 -5.28
N PRO A 50 -9.01 14.78 -5.33
CA PRO A 50 -9.61 15.39 -4.15
C PRO A 50 -10.71 14.48 -3.60
N LEU A 51 -10.70 14.24 -2.29
CA LEU A 51 -11.79 13.55 -1.60
C LEU A 51 -12.82 14.55 -1.09
N ALA A 52 -14.09 14.18 -1.14
CA ALA A 52 -15.19 14.98 -0.63
C ALA A 52 -15.17 15.09 0.90
N ASP A 53 -14.74 14.00 1.57
CA ASP A 53 -14.69 13.90 3.02
C ASP A 53 -13.33 13.42 3.51
N HIS A 54 -13.11 13.58 4.81
CA HIS A 54 -11.95 13.05 5.51
C HIS A 54 -12.11 11.54 5.75
N VAL A 55 -11.01 10.80 5.61
CA VAL A 55 -10.91 9.39 5.95
C VAL A 55 -9.76 9.18 6.94
N ASP A 56 -9.88 8.18 7.81
CA ASP A 56 -8.79 7.76 8.68
C ASP A 56 -7.70 7.03 7.90
N GLY A 57 -6.52 6.83 8.53
CA GLY A 57 -5.37 6.25 7.86
C GLY A 57 -5.55 4.80 7.43
N VAL A 58 -6.36 4.00 8.14
CA VAL A 58 -6.61 2.60 7.80
C VAL A 58 -7.54 2.51 6.60
N THR A 59 -8.63 3.27 6.62
CA THR A 59 -9.55 3.41 5.48
C THR A 59 -8.80 3.95 4.25
N TYR A 60 -7.93 4.94 4.43
CA TYR A 60 -7.09 5.47 3.35
C TYR A 60 -6.22 4.39 2.71
N GLN A 61 -5.55 3.55 3.49
CA GLN A 61 -4.69 2.48 2.96
C GLN A 61 -5.48 1.50 2.10
N ARG A 62 -6.67 1.09 2.55
CA ARG A 62 -7.57 0.20 1.79
C ARG A 62 -8.07 0.87 0.51
N MET A 63 -8.45 2.15 0.58
CA MET A 63 -8.83 2.94 -0.61
C MET A 63 -7.65 3.08 -1.59
N ALA A 64 -6.45 3.34 -1.12
CA ALA A 64 -5.26 3.46 -1.96
C ALA A 64 -4.92 2.12 -2.64
N ARG A 65 -5.10 0.98 -1.95
CA ARG A 65 -5.00 -0.36 -2.53
C ARG A 65 -6.01 -0.55 -3.65
N ALA A 66 -7.30 -0.27 -3.39
CA ALA A 66 -8.36 -0.37 -4.39
C ALA A 66 -8.11 0.55 -5.59
N PHE A 67 -7.61 1.76 -5.34
CA PHE A 67 -7.26 2.70 -6.40
C PHE A 67 -6.11 2.20 -7.27
N ASN A 68 -5.06 1.62 -6.68
CA ASN A 68 -3.97 1.02 -7.43
C ASN A 68 -4.43 -0.19 -8.25
N ASP A 69 -5.36 -1.00 -7.73
CA ASP A 69 -5.98 -2.09 -8.49
C ASP A 69 -6.76 -1.55 -9.70
N LEU A 70 -7.53 -0.48 -9.50
CA LEU A 70 -8.24 0.22 -10.58
C LEU A 70 -7.28 0.77 -11.64
N LEU A 71 -6.15 1.36 -11.23
CA LEU A 71 -5.13 1.84 -12.17
C LEU A 71 -4.53 0.68 -12.98
N ALA A 72 -4.26 -0.45 -12.33
CA ALA A 72 -3.77 -1.65 -13.00
C ALA A 72 -4.79 -2.23 -14.00
N GLU A 73 -6.09 -2.23 -13.67
CA GLU A 73 -7.17 -2.60 -14.59
C GLU A 73 -7.23 -1.71 -15.85
N LEU A 74 -6.86 -0.44 -15.72
CA LEU A 74 -6.75 0.50 -16.82
C LEU A 74 -5.46 0.32 -17.65
N GLY A 75 -4.62 -0.66 -17.30
CA GLY A 75 -3.33 -0.90 -17.96
C GLY A 75 -2.23 0.07 -17.56
N LEU A 76 -2.45 0.83 -16.48
CA LEU A 76 -1.45 1.70 -15.87
C LEU A 76 -0.64 0.90 -14.85
N GLU A 77 0.63 1.28 -14.65
CA GLU A 77 1.53 0.59 -13.70
C GLU A 77 1.76 1.45 -12.45
N PRO A 78 0.91 1.32 -11.40
CA PRO A 78 1.06 2.11 -10.18
C PRO A 78 2.18 1.60 -9.29
N ASP A 79 2.92 2.52 -8.64
CA ASP A 79 3.82 2.17 -7.54
C ASP A 79 3.00 1.88 -6.27
N ARG A 80 2.98 0.62 -5.85
CA ARG A 80 2.25 0.14 -4.67
C ARG A 80 2.69 0.78 -3.34
N LYS A 81 3.83 1.45 -3.30
CA LYS A 81 4.25 2.21 -2.11
C LYS A 81 3.29 3.34 -1.76
N THR A 82 2.53 3.83 -2.73
CA THR A 82 1.49 4.85 -2.51
C THR A 82 0.32 4.38 -1.64
N GLU A 83 0.18 3.07 -1.42
CA GLU A 83 -0.82 2.49 -0.51
C GLU A 83 -0.55 2.82 0.96
N SER A 84 0.68 3.14 1.32
CA SER A 84 1.02 3.53 2.69
C SER A 84 0.54 4.95 3.00
N ALA A 85 -0.25 5.12 4.06
CA ALA A 85 -0.70 6.44 4.53
C ALA A 85 0.45 7.38 4.94
N ASN A 86 1.64 6.83 5.20
CA ASN A 86 2.84 7.58 5.58
C ASN A 86 3.72 7.95 4.37
N GLN A 87 3.33 7.55 3.17
CA GLN A 87 4.11 7.85 1.98
C GLN A 87 4.04 9.34 1.64
N VAL A 88 5.20 9.94 1.42
CA VAL A 88 5.32 11.36 1.09
C VAL A 88 4.95 11.58 -0.37
N LEU A 89 3.99 12.49 -0.58
CA LEU A 89 3.66 12.99 -1.91
C LEU A 89 4.56 14.18 -2.24
N TYR A 90 5.33 14.06 -3.31
CA TYR A 90 6.10 15.18 -3.84
C TYR A 90 5.23 15.99 -4.82
N LEU A 91 5.08 17.28 -4.52
CA LEU A 91 4.37 18.22 -5.40
C LEU A 91 5.09 18.39 -6.74
N PRO A 92 4.41 18.94 -7.77
CA PRO A 92 4.99 19.12 -9.09
C PRO A 92 6.30 19.87 -9.03
N ASN A 93 7.36 19.27 -9.57
CA ASN A 93 8.64 19.91 -9.80
C ASN A 93 8.95 19.82 -11.29
N ARG A 94 9.13 20.97 -11.95
CA ARG A 94 9.38 21.04 -13.38
C ARG A 94 10.78 20.51 -13.68
N GLY A 95 10.83 19.33 -14.32
CA GLY A 95 12.02 18.80 -14.95
C GLY A 95 12.18 19.33 -16.39
N GLU A 96 12.93 18.62 -17.21
CA GLU A 96 13.08 18.94 -18.64
C GLU A 96 11.76 18.79 -19.41
N PHE A 97 10.95 17.79 -19.04
CA PHE A 97 9.60 17.59 -19.56
C PHE A 97 8.59 17.85 -18.44
N TYR A 98 7.58 18.65 -18.73
CA TYR A 98 6.51 18.94 -17.79
C TYR A 98 5.17 19.03 -18.49
N ALA A 99 4.29 18.12 -18.14
CA ALA A 99 2.90 18.10 -18.57
C ALA A 99 1.98 18.05 -17.36
N THR A 100 0.84 18.70 -17.44
CA THR A 100 -0.24 18.65 -16.44
C THR A 100 -1.57 18.50 -17.13
N SER A 101 -2.49 17.83 -16.48
CA SER A 101 -3.88 17.73 -16.90
C SER A 101 -4.80 17.80 -15.70
N ASP A 102 -5.98 18.36 -15.90
CA ASP A 102 -7.05 18.46 -14.91
C ASP A 102 -8.35 18.03 -15.62
N ASP A 103 -8.94 16.95 -15.19
CA ASP A 103 -10.16 16.40 -15.76
C ASP A 103 -11.18 16.10 -14.67
N GLY A 104 -12.47 16.05 -15.05
CA GLY A 104 -13.57 15.84 -14.11
C GLY A 104 -13.97 17.11 -13.34
N ALA A 105 -15.03 17.01 -12.54
CA ALA A 105 -15.71 18.19 -12.02
C ALA A 105 -15.88 18.22 -10.50
N HIS A 106 -15.86 17.09 -9.80
CA HIS A 106 -16.22 17.02 -8.38
C HIS A 106 -15.19 16.21 -7.58
N SER A 107 -15.14 16.44 -6.28
CA SER A 107 -14.35 15.61 -5.38
C SER A 107 -14.94 14.20 -5.30
N LEU A 108 -14.08 13.19 -5.21
CA LEU A 108 -14.49 11.80 -5.09
C LEU A 108 -15.10 11.55 -3.70
N ASP A 109 -16.30 10.98 -3.68
CA ASP A 109 -16.88 10.46 -2.45
C ASP A 109 -16.09 9.20 -2.03
N PRO A 110 -15.54 9.15 -0.78
CA PRO A 110 -14.87 7.96 -0.29
C PRO A 110 -15.72 6.68 -0.36
N ALA A 111 -17.06 6.81 -0.31
CA ALA A 111 -17.99 5.70 -0.45
C ALA A 111 -17.90 4.99 -1.81
N PHE A 112 -17.27 5.59 -2.82
CA PHE A 112 -17.01 4.95 -4.10
C PHE A 112 -16.26 3.62 -3.95
N PHE A 113 -15.34 3.53 -2.99
CA PHE A 113 -14.56 2.32 -2.70
C PHE A 113 -15.10 1.49 -1.53
N ALA A 114 -16.34 1.74 -1.07
CA ALA A 114 -16.87 1.07 0.12
C ALA A 114 -16.90 -0.46 0.00
N GLY A 115 -17.16 -0.98 -1.19
CA GLY A 115 -17.19 -2.42 -1.48
C GLY A 115 -15.80 -3.05 -1.33
N GLU A 116 -14.80 -2.47 -1.95
CA GLU A 116 -13.41 -2.92 -1.93
C GLU A 116 -12.82 -2.77 -0.53
N VAL A 117 -13.10 -1.66 0.14
CA VAL A 117 -12.66 -1.42 1.53
C VAL A 117 -13.21 -2.49 2.46
N ALA A 118 -14.51 -2.82 2.35
CA ALA A 118 -15.13 -3.87 3.16
C ALA A 118 -14.56 -5.27 2.84
N ALA A 119 -14.26 -5.55 1.57
CA ALA A 119 -13.63 -6.80 1.16
C ALA A 119 -12.21 -6.96 1.75
N PHE A 120 -11.39 -5.92 1.69
CA PHE A 120 -10.05 -5.93 2.31
C PHE A 120 -10.11 -6.05 3.83
N GLU A 121 -11.08 -5.40 4.48
CA GLU A 121 -11.30 -5.54 5.92
C GLU A 121 -11.63 -6.97 6.32
N ALA A 122 -12.49 -7.64 5.55
CA ALA A 122 -12.82 -9.05 5.77
C ALA A 122 -11.61 -9.98 5.54
N GLU A 123 -10.80 -9.71 4.51
CA GLU A 123 -9.56 -10.45 4.22
C GLU A 123 -8.56 -10.32 5.38
N GLU A 124 -8.29 -9.10 5.84
CA GLU A 124 -7.39 -8.82 6.95
C GLU A 124 -7.86 -9.48 8.25
N ALA A 125 -9.16 -9.43 8.55
CA ALA A 125 -9.74 -10.08 9.72
C ALA A 125 -9.61 -11.60 9.66
N ALA A 126 -9.80 -12.20 8.48
CA ALA A 126 -9.63 -13.64 8.29
C ALA A 126 -8.16 -14.07 8.44
N GLU A 127 -7.22 -13.28 7.91
CA GLU A 127 -5.79 -13.52 8.06
C GLU A 127 -5.35 -13.41 9.52
N GLU A 128 -5.80 -12.38 10.25
CA GLU A 128 -5.51 -12.21 11.66
C GLU A 128 -6.05 -13.39 12.49
N ALA A 129 -7.28 -13.84 12.21
CA ALA A 129 -7.88 -15.00 12.85
C ALA A 129 -7.07 -16.27 12.58
N ALA A 130 -6.60 -16.48 11.36
CA ALA A 130 -5.76 -17.62 10.98
C ALA A 130 -4.40 -17.59 11.70
N ILE A 131 -3.75 -16.44 11.77
CA ILE A 131 -2.49 -16.26 12.51
C ILE A 131 -2.70 -16.55 14.00
N LYS A 132 -3.79 -16.04 14.59
CA LYS A 132 -4.11 -16.28 16.00
C LYS A 132 -4.37 -17.76 16.28
N ALA A 133 -5.11 -18.45 15.41
CA ALA A 133 -5.34 -19.89 15.51
C ALA A 133 -4.04 -20.68 15.41
N ALA A 134 -3.16 -20.35 14.47
CA ALA A 134 -1.86 -20.99 14.30
C ALA A 134 -0.97 -20.81 15.55
N ARG A 135 -1.00 -19.65 16.19
CA ARG A 135 -0.26 -19.37 17.43
C ARG A 135 -0.77 -20.24 18.60
N VAL A 136 -2.08 -20.43 18.72
CA VAL A 136 -2.67 -21.30 19.76
C VAL A 136 -2.23 -22.74 19.58
N ILE A 137 -2.33 -23.27 18.36
CA ILE A 137 -1.88 -24.65 18.04
C ILE A 137 -0.38 -24.81 18.35
N SER A 138 0.43 -23.82 18.00
CA SER A 138 1.88 -23.84 18.29
C SER A 138 2.16 -23.82 19.81
N ALA A 139 1.41 -23.05 20.59
CA ALA A 139 1.54 -23.01 22.04
C ALA A 139 1.13 -24.31 22.71
N GLU A 140 0.03 -24.93 22.28
CA GLU A 140 -0.43 -26.23 22.75
C GLU A 140 0.57 -27.35 22.41
N ALA A 141 1.10 -27.36 21.22
CA ALA A 141 2.13 -28.30 20.79
C ALA A 141 3.41 -28.17 21.64
N LEU A 142 3.81 -26.93 21.95
CA LEU A 142 4.96 -26.67 22.82
C LEU A 142 4.70 -27.16 24.26
N GLN A 143 3.52 -26.90 24.82
CA GLN A 143 3.15 -27.40 26.14
C GLN A 143 3.12 -28.93 26.19
N ALA A 144 2.57 -29.59 25.17
CA ALA A 144 2.56 -31.05 25.07
C ALA A 144 3.97 -31.64 25.03
N ARG A 145 4.90 -30.99 24.33
CA ARG A 145 6.33 -31.39 24.30
C ARG A 145 7.01 -31.21 25.65
N MET A 146 6.76 -30.06 26.31
CA MET A 146 7.29 -29.81 27.65
C MET A 146 6.75 -30.82 28.68
N ALA A 147 5.48 -31.20 28.59
CA ALA A 147 4.87 -32.21 29.44
C ALA A 147 5.51 -33.61 29.26
N LYS A 148 6.06 -33.90 28.08
CA LYS A 148 6.84 -35.10 27.79
C LYS A 148 8.30 -35.02 28.24
N GLY A 149 8.70 -33.92 28.89
CA GLY A 149 10.07 -33.70 29.35
C GLY A 149 11.03 -33.22 28.24
N GLU A 150 10.50 -32.83 27.06
CA GLU A 150 11.31 -32.21 26.03
C GLU A 150 11.64 -30.76 26.45
N LYS A 151 12.92 -30.39 26.37
CA LYS A 151 13.35 -29.03 26.64
C LYS A 151 12.87 -28.11 25.50
N SER A 152 12.35 -26.93 25.83
CA SER A 152 12.06 -25.93 24.80
C SER A 152 13.36 -25.54 24.10
N PRO A 153 13.32 -25.11 22.82
CA PRO A 153 14.50 -24.60 22.13
C PRO A 153 15.19 -23.47 22.91
N ILE A 154 14.43 -22.60 23.58
CA ILE A 154 14.94 -21.53 24.44
C ILE A 154 15.66 -22.11 25.65
N THR A 155 15.02 -23.04 26.36
CA THR A 155 15.63 -23.71 27.53
C THR A 155 16.87 -24.53 27.15
N ALA A 156 16.86 -25.14 25.96
CA ALA A 156 18.03 -25.84 25.43
C ALA A 156 19.15 -24.87 25.07
N PHE A 157 18.82 -23.74 24.49
CA PHE A 157 19.77 -22.68 24.17
C PHE A 157 20.38 -22.07 25.45
N ASP A 158 19.55 -21.70 26.44
CA ASP A 158 20.01 -21.16 27.74
C ASP A 158 20.88 -22.15 28.51
N ALA A 159 20.64 -23.44 28.35
CA ALA A 159 21.50 -24.48 28.95
C ALA A 159 22.85 -24.67 28.26
N CYS A 160 22.95 -24.31 26.98
CA CYS A 160 24.17 -24.44 26.19
C CYS A 160 24.98 -23.14 26.12
N TYR A 161 24.30 -22.00 26.21
CA TYR A 161 24.86 -20.66 26.01
C TYR A 161 24.46 -19.77 27.18
N ASP A 162 25.33 -19.68 28.18
CA ASP A 162 25.21 -18.69 29.22
C ASP A 162 25.39 -17.28 28.61
N VAL A 163 24.34 -16.45 28.77
CA VAL A 163 24.33 -15.07 28.25
C VAL A 163 25.54 -14.26 28.75
N GLU A 164 25.98 -14.52 29.99
CA GLU A 164 27.15 -13.82 30.56
C GLU A 164 28.44 -14.23 29.86
N THR A 165 28.57 -15.50 29.49
CA THR A 165 29.70 -16.05 28.71
C THR A 165 29.71 -15.51 27.29
N MET A 166 28.53 -15.42 26.65
CA MET A 166 28.39 -14.83 25.31
C MET A 166 28.76 -13.35 25.32
N TRP A 167 28.29 -12.58 26.31
CA TRP A 167 28.60 -11.17 26.45
C TRP A 167 30.12 -10.92 26.63
N ARG A 168 30.81 -11.77 27.40
CA ARG A 168 32.26 -11.66 27.58
C ARG A 168 33.06 -12.02 26.33
N HIS A 169 32.46 -12.80 25.42
CA HIS A 169 33.16 -13.28 24.23
C HIS A 169 32.97 -12.40 23.00
N TYR A 170 31.84 -11.65 22.94
CA TYR A 170 31.44 -10.82 21.79
C TYR A 170 31.18 -9.35 22.14
N GLY A 171 31.28 -8.94 23.40
CA GLY A 171 31.05 -7.57 23.90
C GLY A 171 32.36 -6.75 24.02
#